data_a8124614c589ae14b060d8352f9cad51
#
_entry.id   a8124614c589ae14b060d8352f9cad51
#
_cell.length_a   1.000
_cell.length_b   1.000
_cell.length_c   1.000
_cell.angle_alpha   90.00
_cell.angle_beta   90.00
_cell.angle_gamma   90.00
#
_symmetry.space_group_name_H-M   'P 1'
#
loop_
_entity.id
_entity.type
_entity.pdbx_description
1 polymer ?
#
loop_
_entity_poly.entity_id
_entity_poly.type
_entity_poly.pdbx_seq_one_letter_code
_entity_poly.pdbx_strand_id
1 'polypeptide(L)'
;VNSALRKFSKFNIAIPCAGLIRDGLAISMDKETKRVNKKLSLEDWNSVLNVNLTGSFLTIRDCAEAMANGGWPSLIVPISSVNKAGQLGQLNYSSSKVAISLFPKILVGEFLLKKIKNIRVVGIAPGYTKTPMLENMNQTILKKINNDVNLIRLIEPREIAKLIDHIIENEAIN
;
A
#
# COMPACT_ATOMS: atom_id res chain seq x y z
N VAL A 1 -15.68 -3.48 8.62
CA VAL A 1 -15.96 -2.55 9.73
C VAL A 1 -17.08 -3.08 10.61
N ASN A 2 -18.33 -3.20 10.11
CA ASN A 2 -19.50 -3.59 10.91
C ASN A 2 -19.35 -4.93 11.64
N SER A 3 -18.68 -5.93 11.06
CA SER A 3 -18.43 -7.22 11.72
C SER A 3 -17.48 -7.07 12.92
N ALA A 4 -16.46 -6.21 12.80
CA ALA A 4 -15.55 -5.92 13.90
C ALA A 4 -16.26 -5.17 15.03
N LEU A 5 -17.07 -4.17 14.70
CA LEU A 5 -17.85 -3.42 15.70
C LEU A 5 -18.85 -4.33 16.42
N ARG A 6 -19.56 -5.21 15.70
CA ARG A 6 -20.48 -6.19 16.35
C ARG A 6 -19.77 -7.15 17.30
N LYS A 7 -18.54 -7.57 16.95
CA LYS A 7 -17.80 -8.55 17.74
C LYS A 7 -17.02 -7.94 18.90
N PHE A 8 -16.43 -6.78 18.70
CA PHE A 8 -15.47 -6.18 19.63
C PHE A 8 -15.90 -4.83 20.20
N SER A 9 -17.06 -4.31 19.80
CA SER A 9 -17.60 -2.98 20.14
C SER A 9 -16.76 -1.80 19.68
N LYS A 10 -15.47 -1.96 19.50
CA LYS A 10 -14.53 -0.95 18.98
C LYS A 10 -13.34 -1.62 18.27
N PHE A 11 -12.61 -0.83 17.49
CA PHE A 11 -11.26 -1.16 17.00
C PHE A 11 -10.45 0.13 16.88
N ASN A 12 -9.17 0.06 17.18
CA ASN A 12 -8.31 1.24 17.31
C ASN A 12 -7.31 1.38 16.14
N ILE A 13 -7.11 0.32 15.35
CA ILE A 13 -6.09 0.30 14.30
C ILE A 13 -6.69 -0.22 13.02
N ALA A 14 -6.40 0.46 11.90
CA ALA A 14 -6.76 0.03 10.56
C ALA A 14 -5.52 0.02 9.65
N ILE A 15 -5.19 -1.15 9.10
CA ILE A 15 -4.03 -1.37 8.23
C ILE A 15 -4.51 -2.07 6.96
N PRO A 16 -4.84 -1.32 5.88
CA PRO A 16 -5.27 -1.93 4.62
C PRO A 16 -4.08 -2.59 3.90
N CYS A 17 -3.89 -3.89 4.12
CA CYS A 17 -2.78 -4.67 3.56
C CYS A 17 -3.11 -5.35 2.23
N ALA A 18 -4.36 -5.34 1.78
CA ALA A 18 -4.73 -5.95 0.52
C ALA A 18 -4.02 -5.27 -0.65
N GLY A 19 -3.50 -6.09 -1.55
CA GLY A 19 -2.82 -5.59 -2.73
C GLY A 19 -2.49 -6.69 -3.73
N LEU A 20 -2.37 -6.32 -4.99
CA LEU A 20 -1.93 -7.21 -6.05
C LEU A 20 -1.05 -6.46 -7.06
N ILE A 21 -0.32 -7.22 -7.86
CA ILE A 21 0.46 -6.75 -9.00
C ILE A 21 -0.03 -7.42 -10.28
N ARG A 22 0.01 -6.66 -11.38
CA ARG A 22 -0.19 -7.12 -12.77
C ARG A 22 0.83 -6.40 -13.62
N ASP A 23 2.07 -6.91 -13.59
CA ASP A 23 3.21 -6.26 -14.24
C ASP A 23 3.12 -6.39 -15.76
N GLY A 24 3.47 -5.33 -16.45
CA GLY A 24 3.55 -5.27 -17.89
C GLY A 24 4.01 -3.90 -18.39
N LEU A 25 4.76 -3.87 -19.47
CA LEU A 25 5.10 -2.61 -20.12
C LEU A 25 3.84 -1.99 -20.72
N ALA A 26 3.76 -0.65 -20.73
CA ALA A 26 2.66 0.07 -21.38
C ALA A 26 2.48 -0.38 -22.83
N ILE A 27 3.61 -0.54 -23.54
CA ILE A 27 3.70 -1.17 -24.87
C ILE A 27 4.94 -2.06 -24.94
N SER A 28 4.83 -3.18 -25.64
CA SER A 28 5.95 -4.06 -25.98
C SER A 28 6.12 -4.14 -27.49
N MET A 29 7.36 -4.18 -27.94
CA MET A 29 7.71 -4.27 -29.36
C MET A 29 8.15 -5.70 -29.70
N ASP A 30 7.68 -6.18 -30.82
CA ASP A 30 8.21 -7.38 -31.44
C ASP A 30 9.64 -7.13 -31.94
N LYS A 31 10.55 -8.06 -31.67
CA LYS A 31 11.98 -7.92 -31.96
C LYS A 31 12.29 -7.94 -33.44
N GLU A 32 11.54 -8.70 -34.21
CA GLU A 32 11.75 -8.90 -35.64
C GLU A 32 11.04 -7.83 -36.46
N THR A 33 9.74 -7.68 -36.26
CA THR A 33 8.89 -6.76 -37.04
C THR A 33 9.01 -5.31 -36.60
N LYS A 34 9.61 -5.04 -35.43
CA LYS A 34 9.70 -3.70 -34.83
C LYS A 34 8.34 -2.99 -34.68
N ARG A 35 7.27 -3.77 -34.58
CA ARG A 35 5.92 -3.26 -34.35
C ARG A 35 5.45 -3.59 -32.93
N VAL A 36 4.51 -2.78 -32.43
CA VAL A 36 3.88 -3.05 -31.12
C VAL A 36 3.09 -4.36 -31.21
N ASN A 37 3.44 -5.32 -30.35
CA ASN A 37 2.79 -6.64 -30.30
C ASN A 37 2.01 -6.89 -29.01
N LYS A 38 2.22 -6.08 -27.97
CA LYS A 38 1.48 -6.19 -26.71
C LYS A 38 1.32 -4.82 -26.04
N LYS A 39 0.22 -4.64 -25.34
CA LYS A 39 -0.07 -3.45 -24.50
C LYS A 39 -0.50 -3.92 -23.11
N LEU A 40 -0.24 -3.10 -22.09
CA LEU A 40 -0.86 -3.30 -20.79
C LEU A 40 -2.38 -3.20 -20.96
N SER A 41 -3.11 -4.22 -20.53
CA SER A 41 -4.56 -4.26 -20.68
C SER A 41 -5.27 -3.28 -19.72
N LEU A 42 -6.43 -2.78 -20.13
CA LEU A 42 -7.28 -1.99 -19.23
C LEU A 42 -7.79 -2.84 -18.05
N GLU A 43 -7.95 -4.13 -18.26
CA GLU A 43 -8.34 -5.08 -17.20
C GLU A 43 -7.27 -5.18 -16.11
N ASP A 44 -5.99 -5.37 -16.49
CA ASP A 44 -4.87 -5.43 -15.54
C ASP A 44 -4.68 -4.08 -14.82
N TRP A 45 -4.81 -2.97 -15.56
CA TRP A 45 -4.80 -1.62 -14.99
C TRP A 45 -5.89 -1.47 -13.92
N ASN A 46 -7.14 -1.72 -14.29
CA ASN A 46 -8.29 -1.58 -13.38
C ASN A 46 -8.22 -2.54 -12.19
N SER A 47 -7.79 -3.78 -12.40
CA SER A 47 -7.65 -4.76 -11.32
C SER A 47 -6.70 -4.25 -10.24
N VAL A 48 -5.55 -3.71 -10.62
CA VAL A 48 -4.57 -3.16 -9.67
C VAL A 48 -5.12 -1.92 -8.97
N LEU A 49 -5.69 -0.96 -9.71
CA LEU A 49 -6.24 0.25 -9.10
C LEU A 49 -7.42 -0.05 -8.18
N ASN A 50 -8.31 -0.96 -8.57
CA ASN A 50 -9.47 -1.32 -7.76
C ASN A 50 -9.07 -1.95 -6.43
N VAL A 51 -8.12 -2.87 -6.43
CA VAL A 51 -7.68 -3.50 -5.18
C VAL A 51 -6.79 -2.56 -4.37
N ASN A 52 -5.71 -2.06 -4.98
CA ASN A 52 -4.69 -1.34 -4.22
C ASN A 52 -5.18 0.05 -3.78
N LEU A 53 -5.79 0.82 -4.67
CA LEU A 53 -6.16 2.21 -4.43
C LEU A 53 -7.59 2.35 -3.92
N THR A 54 -8.58 1.90 -4.71
CA THR A 54 -9.99 2.02 -4.36
C THR A 54 -10.32 1.22 -3.10
N GLY A 55 -9.81 -0.01 -2.98
CA GLY A 55 -9.99 -0.86 -1.81
C GLY A 55 -9.37 -0.25 -0.54
N SER A 56 -8.16 0.33 -0.65
CA SER A 56 -7.54 1.04 0.47
C SER A 56 -8.34 2.28 0.86
N PHE A 57 -8.80 3.06 -0.12
CA PHE A 57 -9.64 4.24 0.12
C PHE A 57 -10.93 3.88 0.86
N LEU A 58 -11.67 2.87 0.37
CA LEU A 58 -12.92 2.45 1.01
C LEU A 58 -12.70 1.94 2.43
N THR A 59 -11.66 1.13 2.64
CA THR A 59 -11.31 0.63 3.97
C THR A 59 -10.98 1.77 4.94
N ILE A 60 -10.13 2.71 4.51
CA ILE A 60 -9.71 3.85 5.32
C ILE A 60 -10.90 4.75 5.64
N ARG A 61 -11.72 5.09 4.65
CA ARG A 61 -12.90 5.93 4.82
C ARG A 61 -13.86 5.36 5.86
N ASP A 62 -14.25 4.09 5.69
CA ASP A 62 -15.23 3.45 6.56
C ASP A 62 -14.69 3.18 7.97
N CYS A 63 -13.36 2.92 8.09
CA CYS A 63 -12.70 2.84 9.39
C CYS A 63 -12.63 4.21 10.07
N ALA A 64 -12.27 5.26 9.34
CA ALA A 64 -12.20 6.62 9.87
C ALA A 64 -13.55 7.12 10.35
N GLU A 65 -14.64 6.83 9.63
CA GLU A 65 -16.00 7.12 10.07
C GLU A 65 -16.31 6.47 11.43
N ALA A 66 -16.07 5.17 11.54
CA ALA A 66 -16.33 4.45 12.79
C ALA A 66 -15.47 4.95 13.95
N MET A 67 -14.18 5.23 13.71
CA MET A 67 -13.25 5.76 14.70
C MET A 67 -13.63 7.16 15.15
N ALA A 68 -14.02 8.04 14.22
CA ALA A 68 -14.45 9.40 14.52
C ALA A 68 -15.74 9.41 15.35
N ASN A 69 -16.74 8.62 14.93
CA ASN A 69 -18.01 8.49 15.65
C ASN A 69 -17.85 7.86 17.04
N GLY A 70 -16.90 6.94 17.17
CA GLY A 70 -16.61 6.27 18.44
C GLY A 70 -15.80 7.11 19.43
N GLY A 71 -15.05 8.10 18.97
CA GLY A 71 -14.27 9.03 19.79
C GLY A 71 -13.06 8.42 20.52
N TRP A 72 -12.72 7.15 20.27
CA TRP A 72 -11.56 6.51 20.92
C TRP A 72 -10.24 6.78 20.17
N PRO A 73 -9.08 6.80 20.88
CA PRO A 73 -7.77 6.94 20.23
C PRO A 73 -7.55 5.88 19.15
N SER A 74 -7.18 6.31 17.97
CA SER A 74 -7.12 5.45 16.78
C SER A 74 -5.92 5.75 15.87
N LEU A 75 -5.52 4.74 15.09
CA LEU A 75 -4.44 4.83 14.12
C LEU A 75 -4.84 4.19 12.78
N ILE A 76 -4.58 4.89 11.70
CA ILE A 76 -4.70 4.37 10.33
C ILE A 76 -3.31 4.32 9.71
N VAL A 77 -2.93 3.17 9.16
CA VAL A 77 -1.60 2.95 8.53
C VAL A 77 -1.76 2.58 7.06
N PRO A 78 -1.83 3.56 6.14
CA PRO A 78 -1.82 3.29 4.71
C PRO A 78 -0.50 2.64 4.27
N ILE A 79 -0.57 1.54 3.51
CA ILE A 79 0.60 0.80 3.03
C ILE A 79 0.92 1.19 1.59
N SER A 80 1.92 2.04 1.41
CA SER A 80 2.50 2.40 0.11
C SER A 80 3.58 1.38 -0.31
N SER A 81 4.61 1.80 -0.99
CA SER A 81 5.76 0.99 -1.44
C SER A 81 6.93 1.89 -1.82
N VAL A 82 8.16 1.38 -1.77
CA VAL A 82 9.31 2.05 -2.41
C VAL A 82 9.09 2.26 -3.90
N ASN A 83 8.34 1.37 -4.56
CA ASN A 83 8.02 1.45 -5.99
C ASN A 83 7.04 2.60 -6.34
N LYS A 84 6.59 3.38 -5.35
CA LYS A 84 5.88 4.65 -5.58
C LYS A 84 6.73 5.67 -6.35
N ALA A 85 8.05 5.52 -6.30
CA ALA A 85 8.98 6.36 -7.07
C ALA A 85 8.99 6.04 -8.57
N GLY A 86 8.32 4.96 -8.98
CA GLY A 86 8.28 4.46 -10.36
C GLY A 86 9.14 3.20 -10.52
N GLN A 87 8.54 2.14 -11.04
CA GLN A 87 9.20 0.88 -11.38
C GLN A 87 8.84 0.48 -12.80
N LEU A 88 9.83 0.11 -13.58
CA LEU A 88 9.60 -0.37 -14.96
C LEU A 88 8.66 -1.57 -14.97
N GLY A 89 7.66 -1.55 -15.86
CA GLY A 89 6.64 -2.58 -15.95
C GLY A 89 5.55 -2.51 -14.89
N GLN A 90 5.56 -1.52 -14.01
CA GLN A 90 4.59 -1.35 -12.92
C GLN A 90 3.82 -0.02 -13.01
N LEU A 91 3.43 0.39 -14.21
CA LEU A 91 2.72 1.66 -14.40
C LEU A 91 1.45 1.74 -13.52
N ASN A 92 0.65 0.68 -13.47
CA ASN A 92 -0.54 0.56 -12.62
C ASN A 92 -0.21 0.51 -11.13
N TYR A 93 0.75 -0.35 -10.74
CA TYR A 93 1.12 -0.53 -9.35
C TYR A 93 1.74 0.73 -8.75
N SER A 94 2.76 1.29 -9.42
CA SER A 94 3.43 2.53 -8.97
C SER A 94 2.45 3.69 -8.87
N SER A 95 1.52 3.84 -9.84
CA SER A 95 0.46 4.84 -9.78
C SER A 95 -0.45 4.66 -8.57
N SER A 96 -0.84 3.42 -8.24
CA SER A 96 -1.63 3.15 -7.04
C SER A 96 -0.88 3.50 -5.76
N LYS A 97 0.41 3.18 -5.68
CA LYS A 97 1.22 3.35 -4.46
C LYS A 97 1.66 4.80 -4.23
N VAL A 98 1.89 5.58 -5.29
CA VAL A 98 2.13 7.03 -5.12
C VAL A 98 0.86 7.73 -4.64
N ALA A 99 -0.32 7.38 -5.17
CA ALA A 99 -1.59 7.94 -4.70
C ALA A 99 -1.83 7.64 -3.21
N ILE A 100 -1.64 6.38 -2.77
CA ILE A 100 -1.75 6.01 -1.34
C ILE A 100 -0.77 6.79 -0.47
N SER A 101 0.43 7.10 -0.96
CA SER A 101 1.43 7.84 -0.19
C SER A 101 1.03 9.27 0.17
N LEU A 102 0.02 9.83 -0.51
CA LEU A 102 -0.54 11.15 -0.22
C LEU A 102 -1.63 11.12 0.85
N PHE A 103 -2.23 9.95 1.12
CA PHE A 103 -3.37 9.83 2.04
C PHE A 103 -3.06 10.36 3.44
N PRO A 104 -1.91 10.08 4.09
CA PRO A 104 -1.64 10.59 5.42
C PRO A 104 -1.74 12.11 5.48
N LYS A 105 -1.04 12.81 4.59
CA LYS A 105 -1.00 14.27 4.57
C LYS A 105 -2.39 14.88 4.34
N ILE A 106 -3.17 14.31 3.42
CA ILE A 106 -4.51 14.79 3.10
C ILE A 106 -5.46 14.55 4.27
N LEU A 107 -5.51 13.30 4.78
CA LEU A 107 -6.44 12.92 5.85
C LEU A 107 -6.17 13.67 7.15
N VAL A 108 -4.89 13.84 7.53
CA VAL A 108 -4.54 14.64 8.72
C VAL A 108 -5.05 16.08 8.56
N GLY A 109 -4.87 16.68 7.37
CA GLY A 109 -5.39 18.03 7.09
C GLY A 109 -6.92 18.11 7.20
N GLU A 110 -7.63 17.14 6.63
CA GLU A 110 -9.09 17.06 6.67
C GLU A 110 -9.60 16.82 8.10
N PHE A 111 -8.95 15.96 8.87
CA PHE A 111 -9.30 15.68 10.27
C PHE A 111 -9.08 16.91 11.15
N LEU A 112 -7.99 17.63 10.97
CA LEU A 112 -7.74 18.90 11.67
C LEU A 112 -8.82 19.93 11.34
N LEU A 113 -9.17 20.09 10.06
CA LEU A 113 -10.24 21.00 9.60
C LEU A 113 -11.59 20.68 10.29
N LYS A 114 -11.88 19.38 10.47
CA LYS A 114 -13.13 18.89 11.08
C LYS A 114 -13.03 18.70 12.59
N LYS A 115 -11.91 19.07 13.22
CA LYS A 115 -11.64 18.92 14.66
C LYS A 115 -11.70 17.45 15.14
N ILE A 116 -11.41 16.49 14.25
CA ILE A 116 -11.26 15.07 14.59
C ILE A 116 -9.83 14.90 15.13
N LYS A 117 -9.68 14.74 16.43
CA LYS A 117 -8.38 14.73 17.13
C LYS A 117 -7.96 13.34 17.61
N ASN A 118 -8.83 12.38 17.50
CA ASN A 118 -8.64 11.02 18.03
C ASN A 118 -8.06 10.02 17.00
N ILE A 119 -7.76 10.47 15.77
CA ILE A 119 -7.24 9.58 14.71
C ILE A 119 -5.88 10.10 14.22
N ARG A 120 -4.83 9.29 14.38
CA ARG A 120 -3.52 9.48 13.74
C ARG A 120 -3.50 8.77 12.40
N VAL A 121 -2.77 9.30 11.42
CA VAL A 121 -2.60 8.65 10.11
C VAL A 121 -1.12 8.64 9.75
N VAL A 122 -0.51 7.46 9.76
CA VAL A 122 0.93 7.29 9.50
C VAL A 122 1.14 6.32 8.34
N GLY A 123 1.63 6.82 7.21
CA GLY A 123 1.90 6.00 6.03
C GLY A 123 3.26 5.31 6.12
N ILE A 124 3.33 4.06 5.69
CA ILE A 124 4.60 3.36 5.51
C ILE A 124 4.82 2.97 4.05
N ALA A 125 6.09 2.90 3.63
CA ALA A 125 6.49 2.53 2.28
C ALA A 125 7.52 1.39 2.32
N PRO A 126 7.08 0.15 2.52
CA PRO A 126 7.97 -1.00 2.57
C PRO A 126 8.81 -1.16 1.30
N GLY A 127 10.03 -1.65 1.46
CA GLY A 127 10.86 -2.15 0.38
C GLY A 127 10.43 -3.55 -0.07
N TYR A 128 11.33 -4.24 -0.78
CA TYR A 128 11.07 -5.59 -1.24
C TYR A 128 10.96 -6.57 -0.07
N THR A 129 9.74 -6.98 0.22
CA THR A 129 9.38 -7.82 1.36
C THR A 129 9.12 -9.24 0.93
N LYS A 130 9.69 -10.21 1.64
CA LYS A 130 9.56 -11.65 1.38
C LYS A 130 8.13 -12.10 1.62
N THR A 131 7.38 -12.17 0.53
CA THR A 131 5.96 -12.57 0.51
C THR A 131 5.74 -13.55 -0.62
N PRO A 132 4.66 -14.36 -0.59
CA PRO A 132 4.31 -15.23 -1.71
C PRO A 132 4.23 -14.49 -3.06
N MET A 133 3.83 -13.22 -3.03
CA MET A 133 3.78 -12.37 -4.23
C MET A 133 5.17 -12.19 -4.86
N LEU A 134 6.22 -12.07 -4.06
CA LEU A 134 7.59 -11.88 -4.53
C LEU A 134 8.30 -13.22 -4.77
N GLU A 135 8.07 -14.22 -3.93
CA GLU A 135 8.68 -15.55 -4.04
C GLU A 135 8.28 -16.28 -5.32
N ASN A 136 7.10 -16.01 -5.85
CA ASN A 136 6.63 -16.56 -7.14
C ASN A 136 7.24 -15.86 -8.37
N MET A 137 8.10 -14.85 -8.20
CA MET A 137 8.79 -14.20 -9.31
C MET A 137 9.94 -15.06 -9.84
N ASN A 138 10.37 -14.77 -11.06
CA ASN A 138 11.52 -15.41 -11.67
C ASN A 138 12.78 -15.22 -10.80
N GLN A 139 13.52 -16.31 -10.55
CA GLN A 139 14.72 -16.32 -9.70
C GLN A 139 15.81 -15.36 -10.17
N THR A 140 15.93 -15.13 -11.47
CA THR A 140 16.87 -14.16 -12.03
C THR A 140 16.51 -12.73 -11.64
N ILE A 141 15.22 -12.41 -11.63
CA ILE A 141 14.71 -11.11 -11.20
C ILE A 141 14.92 -10.94 -9.70
N LEU A 142 14.65 -11.98 -8.89
CA LEU A 142 14.88 -11.94 -7.45
C LEU A 142 16.35 -11.71 -7.08
N LYS A 143 17.27 -12.39 -7.78
CA LYS A 143 18.72 -12.17 -7.60
C LYS A 143 19.11 -10.73 -7.94
N LYS A 144 18.57 -10.18 -9.01
CA LYS A 144 18.82 -8.79 -9.39
C LYS A 144 18.29 -7.83 -8.31
N ILE A 145 17.06 -8.01 -7.86
CA ILE A 145 16.47 -7.20 -6.76
C ILE A 145 17.36 -7.25 -5.52
N ASN A 146 17.81 -8.43 -5.09
CA ASN A 146 18.66 -8.57 -3.92
C ASN A 146 20.01 -7.84 -4.07
N ASN A 147 20.58 -7.81 -5.27
CA ASN A 147 21.82 -7.10 -5.54
C ASN A 147 21.63 -5.57 -5.64
N ASP A 148 20.44 -5.14 -6.04
CA ASP A 148 20.11 -3.71 -6.23
C ASP A 148 19.66 -3.03 -4.92
N VAL A 149 19.42 -3.79 -3.83
CA VAL A 149 19.07 -3.23 -2.52
C VAL A 149 20.25 -3.24 -1.55
N ASN A 150 20.47 -2.13 -0.84
CA ASN A 150 21.59 -1.99 0.10
C ASN A 150 21.61 -3.06 1.20
N LEU A 151 20.46 -3.63 1.56
CA LEU A 151 20.33 -4.68 2.55
C LEU A 151 20.84 -6.05 2.05
N ILE A 152 21.01 -6.23 0.73
CA ILE A 152 21.42 -7.48 0.06
C ILE A 152 20.51 -8.67 0.42
N ARG A 153 19.30 -8.40 0.88
CA ARG A 153 18.26 -9.37 1.19
C ARG A 153 16.87 -8.73 1.13
N LEU A 154 15.85 -9.57 1.05
CA LEU A 154 14.47 -9.14 1.24
C LEU A 154 14.19 -8.79 2.71
N ILE A 155 13.23 -7.91 2.91
CA ILE A 155 12.70 -7.56 4.24
C ILE A 155 11.79 -8.71 4.69
N GLU A 156 11.93 -9.17 5.92
CA GLU A 156 10.99 -10.13 6.50
C GLU A 156 9.68 -9.42 6.90
N PRO A 157 8.50 -10.01 6.67
CA PRO A 157 7.22 -9.39 7.05
C PRO A 157 7.17 -8.93 8.52
N ARG A 158 7.81 -9.68 9.43
CA ARG A 158 7.89 -9.32 10.85
C ARG A 158 8.67 -8.02 11.10
N GLU A 159 9.58 -7.62 10.19
CA GLU A 159 10.32 -6.36 10.34
C GLU A 159 9.40 -5.17 10.06
N ILE A 160 8.45 -5.33 9.12
CA ILE A 160 7.39 -4.35 8.88
C ILE A 160 6.43 -4.30 10.08
N ALA A 161 6.06 -5.46 10.63
CA ALA A 161 5.21 -5.52 11.82
C ALA A 161 5.84 -4.80 13.01
N LYS A 162 7.14 -4.97 13.27
CA LYS A 162 7.87 -4.23 14.32
C LYS A 162 7.86 -2.72 14.12
N LEU A 163 7.93 -2.25 12.87
CA LEU A 163 7.79 -0.82 12.59
C LEU A 163 6.38 -0.33 12.94
N ILE A 164 5.37 -1.11 12.62
CA ILE A 164 3.97 -0.78 12.95
C ILE A 164 3.78 -0.76 14.47
N ASP A 165 4.33 -1.75 15.20
CA ASP A 165 4.29 -1.78 16.66
C ASP A 165 4.93 -0.51 17.25
N HIS A 166 6.08 -0.09 16.72
CA HIS A 166 6.72 1.15 17.14
C HIS A 166 5.85 2.39 16.85
N ILE A 167 5.16 2.45 15.71
CA ILE A 167 4.22 3.54 15.38
C ILE A 167 3.03 3.54 16.33
N ILE A 168 2.55 2.36 16.77
CA ILE A 168 1.45 2.25 17.74
C ILE A 168 1.88 2.82 19.09
N GLU A 169 3.05 2.41 19.59
CA GLU A 169 3.56 2.78 20.91
C GLU A 169 4.05 4.24 20.96
N ASN A 170 4.57 4.78 19.87
CA ASN A 170 5.14 6.12 19.82
C ASN A 170 4.14 7.11 19.18
N GLU A 171 3.35 7.76 20.03
CA GLU A 171 2.33 8.72 19.58
C GLU A 171 2.90 9.99 18.94
N ALA A 172 4.19 10.28 19.11
CA ALA A 172 4.85 11.41 18.47
C ALA A 172 5.04 11.20 16.95
N ILE A 173 4.92 9.97 16.47
CA ILE A 173 4.92 9.66 15.03
C ILE A 173 3.50 9.90 14.49
N ASN A 174 3.35 11.03 13.80
CA ASN A 174 2.06 11.44 13.22
C ASN A 174 2.27 12.24 11.91
#